data_2c4cf2dacc7381a5cfeb66a80981f03d
#
_entry.id   2c4cf2dacc7381a5cfeb66a80981f03d
#
_cell.length_a   1.000
_cell.length_b   1.000
_cell.length_c   1.000
_cell.angle_alpha   90.00
_cell.angle_beta   90.00
_cell.angle_gamma   90.00
#
_symmetry.space_group_name_H-M   'P 1'
#
loop_
_entity.id
_entity.type
_entity.pdbx_description
1 polymer ?
#
loop_
_entity_poly.entity_id
_entity_poly.type
_entity_poly.pdbx_seq_one_letter_code
_entity_poly.pdbx_strand_id
1 'polypeptide(L)'
;MLRTEHVSIQFGGLTAVSDFSIHVENGEIVGLIGPNGAGKTTAFNIITGQYTPTRGEIFLENKNITGKQPHVITASGIARTFQNIRLFSKMTVLENILAACWLRERPGLFESVLHLPGYLGKEKRSHEFAREMLASVGLLENANDNAVSLPYGKQRRLEIVRALATGPKILLLDEPAAGMNPQESYELMDFIVSVRDKFKICILLIEHHMQVVMGICTRLYVLDYGVTIAEGTPTEIQKNQKVIDAYLGVE
;
A
#
# COMPACT_ATOMS: atom_id res chain seq x y z
N MET A 1 -10.75 -0.92 10.76
CA MET A 1 -9.95 0.19 10.20
C MET A 1 -10.40 0.56 8.78
N LEU A 2 -10.18 -0.27 7.76
CA LEU A 2 -10.73 -0.13 6.41
C LEU A 2 -11.87 -1.12 6.20
N ARG A 3 -12.96 -0.71 5.56
CA ARG A 3 -14.09 -1.57 5.22
C ARG A 3 -14.63 -1.18 3.85
N THR A 4 -14.91 -2.18 3.02
CA THR A 4 -15.68 -2.02 1.79
C THR A 4 -16.99 -2.79 1.93
N GLU A 5 -18.09 -2.24 1.46
CA GLU A 5 -19.42 -2.82 1.55
C GLU A 5 -20.05 -2.89 0.17
N HIS A 6 -20.27 -4.10 -0.33
CA HIS A 6 -20.95 -4.42 -1.60
C HIS A 6 -20.41 -3.60 -2.79
N VAL A 7 -19.08 -3.37 -2.83
CA VAL A 7 -18.45 -2.54 -3.85
C VAL A 7 -18.42 -3.25 -5.19
N SER A 8 -18.94 -2.58 -6.22
CA SER A 8 -18.94 -3.11 -7.58
C SER A 8 -18.50 -2.02 -8.57
N ILE A 9 -17.82 -2.43 -9.65
CA ILE A 9 -17.46 -1.53 -10.74
C ILE A 9 -17.66 -2.23 -12.09
N GLN A 10 -18.20 -1.46 -13.04
CA GLN A 10 -18.39 -1.89 -14.42
C GLN A 10 -17.66 -0.96 -15.39
N PHE A 11 -17.03 -1.51 -16.40
CA PHE A 11 -16.42 -0.79 -17.51
C PHE A 11 -17.13 -1.20 -18.79
N GLY A 12 -17.98 -0.32 -19.32
CA GLY A 12 -18.86 -0.69 -20.43
C GLY A 12 -19.77 -1.85 -20.03
N GLY A 13 -19.67 -2.99 -20.75
CA GLY A 13 -20.45 -4.19 -20.46
C GLY A 13 -19.77 -5.18 -19.51
N LEU A 14 -18.52 -4.93 -19.08
CA LEU A 14 -17.75 -5.85 -18.24
C LEU A 14 -17.81 -5.45 -16.78
N THR A 15 -18.25 -6.33 -15.90
CA THR A 15 -18.14 -6.17 -14.45
C THR A 15 -16.77 -6.66 -13.99
N ALA A 16 -15.89 -5.75 -13.62
CA ALA A 16 -14.52 -6.08 -13.21
C ALA A 16 -14.40 -6.44 -11.72
N VAL A 17 -15.29 -5.91 -10.88
CA VAL A 17 -15.41 -6.27 -9.46
C VAL A 17 -16.91 -6.27 -9.14
N SER A 18 -17.38 -7.30 -8.44
CA SER A 18 -18.78 -7.49 -8.08
C SER A 18 -18.89 -7.85 -6.60
N ASP A 19 -19.69 -7.10 -5.87
CA ASP A 19 -20.05 -7.36 -4.47
C ASP A 19 -18.84 -7.53 -3.53
N PHE A 20 -17.79 -6.73 -3.76
CA PHE A 20 -16.54 -6.82 -3.02
C PHE A 20 -16.69 -6.20 -1.63
N SER A 21 -16.67 -7.06 -0.62
CA SER A 21 -16.77 -6.69 0.79
C SER A 21 -15.60 -7.27 1.56
N ILE A 22 -14.73 -6.40 2.06
CA ILE A 22 -13.59 -6.78 2.91
C ILE A 22 -13.50 -5.84 4.12
N HIS A 23 -12.84 -6.30 5.15
CA HIS A 23 -12.45 -5.45 6.27
C HIS A 23 -10.99 -5.71 6.68
N VAL A 24 -10.31 -4.67 7.14
CA VAL A 24 -8.94 -4.73 7.66
C VAL A 24 -8.95 -4.08 9.03
N GLU A 25 -8.48 -4.80 10.04
CA GLU A 25 -8.43 -4.33 11.42
C GLU A 25 -7.10 -3.66 11.76
N ASN A 26 -7.03 -3.02 12.93
CA ASN A 26 -5.82 -2.34 13.37
C ASN A 26 -4.68 -3.34 13.60
N GLY A 27 -3.50 -3.06 13.03
CA GLY A 27 -2.32 -3.90 13.19
C GLY A 27 -2.36 -5.21 12.40
N GLU A 28 -3.36 -5.41 11.55
CA GLU A 28 -3.53 -6.61 10.72
C GLU A 28 -2.77 -6.49 9.40
N ILE A 29 -2.23 -7.61 8.90
CA ILE A 29 -1.77 -7.76 7.53
C ILE A 29 -2.76 -8.68 6.83
N VAL A 30 -3.54 -8.10 5.92
CA VAL A 30 -4.55 -8.83 5.13
C VAL A 30 -4.04 -8.99 3.71
N GLY A 31 -4.13 -10.20 3.16
CA GLY A 31 -3.80 -10.48 1.78
C GLY A 31 -5.05 -10.51 0.88
N LEU A 32 -4.96 -9.89 -0.29
CA LEU A 32 -5.92 -10.02 -1.38
C LEU A 32 -5.27 -10.81 -2.50
N ILE A 33 -5.66 -12.05 -2.67
CA ILE A 33 -5.07 -13.00 -3.62
C ILE A 33 -6.09 -13.44 -4.67
N GLY A 34 -5.65 -14.18 -5.67
CA GLY A 34 -6.48 -14.71 -6.75
C GLY A 34 -5.72 -14.79 -8.07
N PRO A 35 -6.27 -15.47 -9.09
CA PRO A 35 -5.66 -15.60 -10.41
C PRO A 35 -5.37 -14.24 -11.08
N ASN A 36 -4.59 -14.26 -12.16
CA ASN A 36 -4.41 -13.08 -13.01
C ASN A 36 -5.75 -12.67 -13.64
N GLY A 37 -6.05 -11.39 -13.62
CA GLY A 37 -7.33 -10.88 -14.11
C GLY A 37 -8.50 -10.99 -13.12
N ALA A 38 -8.31 -11.54 -11.92
CA ALA A 38 -9.36 -11.68 -10.92
C ALA A 38 -9.94 -10.36 -10.37
N GLY A 39 -9.38 -9.18 -10.71
CA GLY A 39 -9.89 -7.88 -10.27
C GLY A 39 -9.14 -7.25 -9.09
N LYS A 40 -8.07 -7.85 -8.59
CA LYS A 40 -7.29 -7.36 -7.42
C LYS A 40 -6.82 -5.91 -7.55
N THR A 41 -6.13 -5.59 -8.66
CA THR A 41 -5.65 -4.22 -8.93
C THR A 41 -6.81 -3.25 -9.12
N THR A 42 -7.93 -3.70 -9.69
CA THR A 42 -9.16 -2.90 -9.80
C THR A 42 -9.71 -2.57 -8.41
N ALA A 43 -9.77 -3.54 -7.50
CA ALA A 43 -10.17 -3.31 -6.11
C ALA A 43 -9.27 -2.26 -5.43
N PHE A 44 -7.93 -2.35 -5.59
CA PHE A 44 -7.01 -1.34 -5.08
C PHE A 44 -7.25 0.05 -5.70
N ASN A 45 -7.51 0.10 -7.01
CA ASN A 45 -7.80 1.35 -7.70
C ASN A 45 -9.10 2.01 -7.18
N ILE A 46 -10.10 1.21 -6.82
CA ILE A 46 -11.33 1.70 -6.20
C ILE A 46 -11.04 2.24 -4.79
N ILE A 47 -10.34 1.47 -3.94
CA ILE A 47 -10.01 1.87 -2.57
C ILE A 47 -9.18 3.16 -2.55
N THR A 48 -8.31 3.36 -3.53
CA THR A 48 -7.44 4.53 -3.64
C THR A 48 -8.02 5.69 -4.44
N GLY A 49 -9.29 5.58 -4.91
CA GLY A 49 -10.01 6.64 -5.61
C GLY A 49 -9.54 6.89 -7.03
N GLN A 50 -8.77 5.98 -7.63
CA GLN A 50 -8.45 6.04 -9.07
C GLN A 50 -9.67 5.68 -9.92
N TYR A 51 -10.55 4.82 -9.38
CA TYR A 51 -11.84 4.49 -9.95
C TYR A 51 -12.95 4.78 -8.96
N THR A 52 -14.05 5.34 -9.43
CA THR A 52 -15.27 5.50 -8.63
C THR A 52 -16.10 4.24 -8.78
N PRO A 53 -16.49 3.56 -7.70
CA PRO A 53 -17.33 2.38 -7.79
C PRO A 53 -18.71 2.73 -8.36
N THR A 54 -19.33 1.80 -9.08
CA THR A 54 -20.70 1.93 -9.60
C THR A 54 -21.72 1.72 -8.48
N ARG A 55 -21.39 0.89 -7.49
CA ARG A 55 -22.22 0.58 -6.31
C ARG A 55 -21.33 0.30 -5.11
N GLY A 56 -21.95 0.35 -3.92
CA GLY A 56 -21.30 0.06 -2.64
C GLY A 56 -20.55 1.24 -2.06
N GLU A 57 -20.00 1.04 -0.89
CA GLU A 57 -19.36 2.09 -0.10
C GLU A 57 -18.02 1.64 0.48
N ILE A 58 -17.15 2.62 0.73
CA ILE A 58 -15.82 2.41 1.31
C ILE A 58 -15.68 3.31 2.51
N PHE A 59 -15.26 2.73 3.63
CA PHE A 59 -15.07 3.45 4.87
C PHE A 59 -13.64 3.29 5.38
N LEU A 60 -13.03 4.40 5.76
CA LEU A 60 -11.81 4.42 6.55
C LEU A 60 -12.18 4.88 7.96
N GLU A 61 -11.96 4.00 8.94
CA GLU A 61 -12.54 4.16 10.28
C GLU A 61 -14.08 4.35 10.16
N ASN A 62 -14.73 5.28 10.52
CA ASN A 62 -16.17 5.48 10.33
C ASN A 62 -16.50 6.55 9.29
N LYS A 63 -15.49 6.97 8.50
CA LYS A 63 -15.67 8.02 7.49
C LYS A 63 -15.84 7.41 6.11
N ASN A 64 -16.94 7.73 5.44
CA ASN A 64 -17.14 7.36 4.05
C ASN A 64 -16.15 8.10 3.15
N ILE A 65 -15.37 7.33 2.39
CA ILE A 65 -14.36 7.82 1.43
C ILE A 65 -14.70 7.46 -0.02
N THR A 66 -15.88 6.91 -0.27
CA THR A 66 -16.33 6.46 -1.59
C THR A 66 -16.26 7.59 -2.61
N GLY A 67 -15.64 7.31 -3.76
CA GLY A 67 -15.55 8.27 -4.89
C GLY A 67 -14.72 9.52 -4.61
N LYS A 68 -14.05 9.63 -3.46
CA LYS A 68 -13.13 10.74 -3.20
C LYS A 68 -11.89 10.64 -4.07
N GLN A 69 -11.32 11.80 -4.40
CA GLN A 69 -10.11 11.86 -5.21
C GLN A 69 -8.88 11.29 -4.46
N PRO A 70 -7.88 10.73 -5.17
CA PRO A 70 -6.73 10.06 -4.57
C PRO A 70 -5.98 10.89 -3.51
N HIS A 71 -5.78 12.19 -3.76
CA HIS A 71 -5.10 13.07 -2.81
C HIS A 71 -5.89 13.26 -1.50
N VAL A 72 -7.22 13.24 -1.55
CA VAL A 72 -8.10 13.31 -0.36
C VAL A 72 -8.02 12.00 0.42
N ILE A 73 -8.01 10.86 -0.27
CA ILE A 73 -7.87 9.53 0.33
C ILE A 73 -6.51 9.40 1.00
N THR A 74 -5.43 9.82 0.34
CA THR A 74 -4.09 9.83 0.94
C THR A 74 -4.04 10.72 2.18
N ALA A 75 -4.60 11.93 2.11
CA ALA A 75 -4.69 12.83 3.27
C ALA A 75 -5.57 12.27 4.42
N SER A 76 -6.48 11.34 4.12
CA SER A 76 -7.31 10.65 5.14
C SER A 76 -6.56 9.51 5.83
N GLY A 77 -5.42 9.06 5.29
CA GLY A 77 -4.55 8.06 5.90
C GLY A 77 -4.44 6.74 5.13
N ILE A 78 -4.68 6.73 3.81
CA ILE A 78 -4.40 5.57 2.95
C ILE A 78 -3.20 5.89 2.06
N ALA A 79 -2.11 5.13 2.19
CA ALA A 79 -1.00 5.20 1.26
C ALA A 79 -0.90 3.90 0.43
N ARG A 80 -0.36 4.00 -0.78
CA ARG A 80 -0.17 2.86 -1.68
C ARG A 80 1.21 2.88 -2.33
N THR A 81 1.84 1.71 -2.46
CA THR A 81 2.92 1.47 -3.41
C THR A 81 2.34 0.90 -4.71
N PHE A 82 3.14 0.82 -5.75
CA PHE A 82 2.73 0.30 -7.04
C PHE A 82 3.58 -0.91 -7.41
N GLN A 83 3.07 -1.78 -8.28
CA GLN A 83 3.80 -2.94 -8.79
C GLN A 83 5.16 -2.52 -9.37
N ASN A 84 5.17 -1.53 -10.26
CA ASN A 84 6.41 -0.90 -10.72
C ASN A 84 6.82 0.21 -9.76
N ILE A 85 8.06 0.18 -9.30
CA ILE A 85 8.61 1.19 -8.39
C ILE A 85 8.48 2.60 -8.99
N ARG A 86 7.88 3.52 -8.23
CA ARG A 86 7.63 4.90 -8.65
C ARG A 86 8.40 5.88 -7.78
N LEU A 87 9.73 5.86 -7.86
CA LEU A 87 10.58 6.86 -7.23
C LEU A 87 10.73 8.10 -8.12
N PHE A 88 10.98 9.24 -7.49
CA PHE A 88 11.40 10.44 -8.23
C PHE A 88 12.86 10.25 -8.69
N SER A 89 13.03 9.88 -9.94
CA SER A 89 14.31 9.42 -10.51
C SER A 89 15.42 10.47 -10.55
N LYS A 90 15.07 11.76 -10.51
CA LYS A 90 16.02 12.88 -10.48
C LYS A 90 16.32 13.38 -9.06
N MET A 91 15.74 12.75 -8.05
CA MET A 91 15.91 13.12 -6.64
C MET A 91 16.78 12.10 -5.91
N THR A 92 17.44 12.56 -4.88
CA THR A 92 18.16 11.72 -3.92
C THR A 92 17.18 10.88 -3.08
N VAL A 93 17.70 9.91 -2.36
CA VAL A 93 16.97 9.10 -1.39
C VAL A 93 16.27 9.98 -0.36
N LEU A 94 17.00 10.96 0.21
CA LEU A 94 16.45 11.89 1.20
C LEU A 94 15.34 12.77 0.60
N GLU A 95 15.56 13.33 -0.58
CA GLU A 95 14.57 14.19 -1.24
C GLU A 95 13.28 13.45 -1.60
N ASN A 96 13.36 12.15 -1.93
CA ASN A 96 12.17 11.32 -2.11
C ASN A 96 11.30 11.25 -0.85
N ILE A 97 11.90 11.16 0.34
CA ILE A 97 11.16 11.17 1.61
C ILE A 97 10.64 12.57 1.93
N LEU A 98 11.47 13.61 1.75
CA LEU A 98 11.06 15.00 2.00
C LEU A 98 9.84 15.39 1.16
N ALA A 99 9.77 14.94 -0.10
CA ALA A 99 8.61 15.17 -0.97
C ALA A 99 7.30 14.60 -0.37
N ALA A 100 7.37 13.49 0.36
CA ALA A 100 6.21 12.91 1.04
C ALA A 100 5.86 13.63 2.35
N CYS A 101 6.85 14.19 3.05
CA CYS A 101 6.64 14.94 4.28
C CYS A 101 5.80 16.21 4.06
N TRP A 102 5.80 16.77 2.85
CA TRP A 102 5.00 17.94 2.48
C TRP A 102 3.49 17.74 2.78
N LEU A 103 2.98 16.53 2.66
CA LEU A 103 1.58 16.22 2.99
C LEU A 103 1.27 16.37 4.48
N ARG A 104 2.26 16.18 5.36
CA ARG A 104 2.10 16.31 6.82
C ARG A 104 2.17 17.75 7.29
N GLU A 105 3.17 18.48 6.82
CA GLU A 105 3.50 19.83 7.35
C GLU A 105 2.66 20.93 6.71
N ARG A 106 2.15 20.73 5.48
CA ARG A 106 1.32 21.68 4.70
C ARG A 106 1.67 23.14 4.97
N PRO A 107 2.88 23.58 4.66
CA PRO A 107 3.25 24.97 4.87
C PRO A 107 2.33 25.87 4.03
N GLY A 108 1.87 26.99 4.59
CA GLY A 108 1.10 27.97 3.86
C GLY A 108 1.92 28.56 2.71
N LEU A 109 1.27 28.86 1.57
CA LEU A 109 1.95 29.46 0.40
C LEU A 109 2.72 30.72 0.80
N PHE A 110 2.15 31.57 1.63
CA PHE A 110 2.79 32.81 2.11
C PHE A 110 3.99 32.51 3.03
N GLU A 111 3.89 31.50 3.91
CA GLU A 111 5.01 31.08 4.79
C GLU A 111 6.18 30.57 3.97
N SER A 112 5.91 29.80 2.88
CA SER A 112 6.93 29.22 2.01
C SER A 112 7.64 30.28 1.16
N VAL A 113 6.90 31.26 0.61
CA VAL A 113 7.47 32.32 -0.26
C VAL A 113 8.30 33.32 0.53
N LEU A 114 7.87 33.67 1.73
CA LEU A 114 8.54 34.69 2.56
C LEU A 114 9.60 34.11 3.53
N HIS A 115 9.84 32.79 3.49
CA HIS A 115 10.81 32.10 4.39
C HIS A 115 10.68 32.51 5.86
N LEU A 116 9.44 32.63 6.33
CA LEU A 116 9.16 33.06 7.70
C LEU A 116 9.79 32.08 8.72
N PRO A 117 10.13 32.55 9.94
CA PRO A 117 10.76 31.68 10.96
C PRO A 117 10.02 30.37 11.24
N GLY A 118 8.70 30.36 11.09
CA GLY A 118 7.86 29.15 11.17
C GLY A 118 8.16 28.13 10.06
N TYR A 119 8.45 28.57 8.84
CA TYR A 119 8.82 27.71 7.71
C TYR A 119 10.15 27.00 7.95
N LEU A 120 11.19 27.74 8.36
CA LEU A 120 12.52 27.16 8.65
C LEU A 120 12.45 26.09 9.75
N GLY A 121 11.61 26.30 10.76
CA GLY A 121 11.36 25.30 11.79
C GLY A 121 10.65 24.05 11.29
N LYS A 122 9.70 24.19 10.35
CA LYS A 122 9.03 23.04 9.70
C LYS A 122 10.00 22.28 8.80
N GLU A 123 10.80 22.97 8.01
CA GLU A 123 11.81 22.38 7.13
C GLU A 123 12.82 21.55 7.92
N LYS A 124 13.37 22.11 9.01
CA LYS A 124 14.29 21.38 9.89
C LYS A 124 13.66 20.11 10.45
N ARG A 125 12.42 20.18 10.96
CA ARG A 125 11.70 19.00 11.45
C ARG A 125 11.47 17.95 10.37
N SER A 126 11.12 18.39 9.15
CA SER A 126 10.95 17.46 8.01
C SER A 126 12.26 16.76 7.66
N HIS A 127 13.39 17.47 7.70
CA HIS A 127 14.71 16.88 7.47
C HIS A 127 15.10 15.88 8.56
N GLU A 128 14.91 16.23 9.83
CA GLU A 128 15.16 15.35 10.96
C GLU A 128 14.29 14.07 10.86
N PHE A 129 12.99 14.24 10.64
CA PHE A 129 12.06 13.12 10.45
C PHE A 129 12.44 12.24 9.26
N ALA A 130 12.80 12.84 8.11
CA ALA A 130 13.20 12.07 6.93
C ALA A 130 14.45 11.24 7.19
N ARG A 131 15.43 11.79 7.91
CA ARG A 131 16.64 11.05 8.32
C ARG A 131 16.35 9.94 9.31
N GLU A 132 15.47 10.15 10.28
CA GLU A 132 15.01 9.11 11.21
C GLU A 132 14.30 7.98 10.47
N MET A 133 13.44 8.31 9.50
CA MET A 133 12.79 7.31 8.65
C MET A 133 13.81 6.48 7.89
N LEU A 134 14.79 7.12 7.23
CA LEU A 134 15.86 6.42 6.52
C LEU A 134 16.72 5.55 7.45
N ALA A 135 17.09 6.08 8.63
CA ALA A 135 17.83 5.32 9.64
C ALA A 135 17.05 4.07 10.07
N SER A 136 15.74 4.20 10.21
CA SER A 136 14.88 3.10 10.66
C SER A 136 14.83 1.90 9.73
N VAL A 137 15.26 2.07 8.48
CA VAL A 137 15.20 1.06 7.41
C VAL A 137 16.57 0.76 6.80
N GLY A 138 17.65 1.28 7.43
CA GLY A 138 19.03 1.04 7.00
C GLY A 138 19.40 1.75 5.69
N LEU A 139 18.77 2.88 5.37
CA LEU A 139 19.04 3.69 4.17
C LEU A 139 19.69 5.04 4.45
N LEU A 140 20.05 5.34 5.72
CA LEU A 140 20.59 6.63 6.07
C LEU A 140 21.94 6.94 5.37
N GLU A 141 22.80 5.93 5.23
CA GLU A 141 24.09 6.07 4.53
C GLU A 141 23.92 6.42 3.05
N ASN A 142 22.80 5.99 2.46
CA ASN A 142 22.46 6.28 1.08
C ASN A 142 21.65 7.59 0.89
N ALA A 143 21.50 8.42 1.93
CA ALA A 143 20.60 9.59 1.90
C ALA A 143 20.87 10.55 0.73
N ASN A 144 22.14 10.73 0.35
CA ASN A 144 22.56 11.64 -0.72
C ASN A 144 22.72 10.94 -2.09
N ASP A 145 22.57 9.61 -2.15
CA ASP A 145 22.66 8.88 -3.41
C ASP A 145 21.40 9.17 -4.26
N ASN A 146 21.54 9.04 -5.58
CA ASN A 146 20.38 9.10 -6.46
C ASN A 146 19.47 7.88 -6.17
N ALA A 147 18.17 8.10 -6.03
CA ALA A 147 17.24 7.04 -5.65
C ALA A 147 17.23 5.82 -6.60
N VAL A 148 17.43 6.06 -7.91
CA VAL A 148 17.44 4.96 -8.91
C VAL A 148 18.80 4.26 -9.04
N SER A 149 19.85 4.76 -8.40
CA SER A 149 21.15 4.07 -8.34
C SER A 149 21.20 2.97 -7.29
N LEU A 150 20.21 2.90 -6.41
CA LEU A 150 20.13 1.87 -5.38
C LEU A 150 19.85 0.49 -6.00
N PRO A 151 20.32 -0.61 -5.38
CA PRO A 151 19.83 -1.95 -5.70
C PRO A 151 18.31 -2.06 -5.58
N TYR A 152 17.69 -2.94 -6.38
CA TYR A 152 16.24 -3.06 -6.50
C TYR A 152 15.53 -3.22 -5.14
N GLY A 153 15.99 -4.10 -4.27
CA GLY A 153 15.45 -4.29 -2.93
C GLY A 153 15.49 -3.03 -2.06
N LYS A 154 16.58 -2.23 -2.16
CA LYS A 154 16.67 -0.93 -1.47
C LYS A 154 15.72 0.11 -2.07
N GLN A 155 15.52 0.12 -3.41
CA GLN A 155 14.54 0.98 -4.05
C GLN A 155 13.12 0.66 -3.57
N ARG A 156 12.76 -0.62 -3.44
CA ARG A 156 11.45 -1.06 -2.91
C ARG A 156 11.27 -0.62 -1.46
N ARG A 157 12.28 -0.79 -0.60
CA ARG A 157 12.25 -0.29 0.78
C ARG A 157 12.05 1.22 0.82
N LEU A 158 12.76 1.97 -0.04
CA LEU A 158 12.62 3.43 -0.14
C LEU A 158 11.20 3.83 -0.56
N GLU A 159 10.59 3.13 -1.52
CA GLU A 159 9.21 3.40 -1.96
C GLU A 159 8.21 3.20 -0.81
N ILE A 160 8.34 2.11 -0.04
CA ILE A 160 7.52 1.83 1.14
C ILE A 160 7.71 2.94 2.19
N VAL A 161 8.95 3.31 2.50
CA VAL A 161 9.25 4.36 3.48
C VAL A 161 8.73 5.73 3.04
N ARG A 162 8.79 6.04 1.76
CA ARG A 162 8.18 7.25 1.21
C ARG A 162 6.67 7.26 1.41
N ALA A 163 6.01 6.13 1.19
CA ALA A 163 4.57 5.99 1.48
C ALA A 163 4.28 6.19 2.97
N LEU A 164 5.11 5.63 3.86
CA LEU A 164 5.00 5.79 5.31
C LEU A 164 5.23 7.23 5.79
N ALA A 165 6.08 7.99 5.10
CA ALA A 165 6.35 9.38 5.43
C ALA A 165 5.11 10.29 5.32
N THR A 166 4.08 9.88 4.58
CA THR A 166 2.78 10.56 4.54
C THR A 166 1.98 10.41 5.84
N GLY A 167 2.38 9.52 6.75
CA GLY A 167 1.68 9.23 8.02
C GLY A 167 0.39 8.43 7.84
N PRO A 168 0.41 7.33 7.06
CA PRO A 168 -0.81 6.57 6.79
C PRO A 168 -1.27 5.76 8.01
N LYS A 169 -2.56 5.44 8.05
CA LYS A 169 -3.17 4.48 8.97
C LYS A 169 -3.18 3.08 8.37
N ILE A 170 -3.29 3.01 7.05
CA ILE A 170 -3.21 1.78 6.27
C ILE A 170 -2.31 1.95 5.05
N LEU A 171 -1.48 0.95 4.82
CA LEU A 171 -0.58 0.87 3.68
C LEU A 171 -1.05 -0.24 2.73
N LEU A 172 -1.30 0.11 1.48
CA LEU A 172 -1.62 -0.81 0.41
C LEU A 172 -0.33 -1.16 -0.35
N LEU A 173 0.03 -2.44 -0.37
CA LEU A 173 1.20 -2.96 -1.07
C LEU A 173 0.76 -3.77 -2.28
N ASP A 174 1.17 -3.34 -3.47
CA ASP A 174 0.80 -3.97 -4.74
C ASP A 174 2.00 -4.77 -5.27
N GLU A 175 1.96 -6.10 -5.10
CA GLU A 175 2.99 -7.06 -5.50
C GLU A 175 4.42 -6.62 -5.08
N PRO A 176 4.67 -6.37 -3.79
CA PRO A 176 5.94 -5.78 -3.36
C PRO A 176 7.15 -6.71 -3.57
N ALA A 177 6.96 -8.02 -3.65
CA ALA A 177 8.02 -9.00 -3.87
C ALA A 177 8.25 -9.33 -5.36
N ALA A 178 7.52 -8.68 -6.29
CA ALA A 178 7.67 -8.95 -7.72
C ALA A 178 9.11 -8.71 -8.19
N GLY A 179 9.67 -9.69 -8.90
CA GLY A 179 11.04 -9.62 -9.45
C GLY A 179 12.17 -9.85 -8.43
N MET A 180 11.85 -10.21 -7.19
CA MET A 180 12.84 -10.52 -6.15
C MET A 180 13.20 -12.01 -6.14
N ASN A 181 14.44 -12.31 -5.78
CA ASN A 181 14.83 -13.68 -5.47
C ASN A 181 14.25 -14.12 -4.11
N PRO A 182 14.29 -15.43 -3.76
CA PRO A 182 13.72 -15.90 -2.50
C PRO A 182 14.30 -15.23 -1.25
N GLN A 183 15.61 -14.99 -1.21
CA GLN A 183 16.26 -14.35 -0.07
C GLN A 183 15.79 -12.90 0.10
N GLU A 184 15.72 -12.13 -0.98
CA GLU A 184 15.22 -10.75 -0.98
C GLU A 184 13.76 -10.71 -0.55
N SER A 185 12.95 -11.70 -0.96
CA SER A 185 11.55 -11.81 -0.56
C SER A 185 11.40 -12.03 0.94
N TYR A 186 12.20 -12.89 1.55
CA TYR A 186 12.21 -13.07 3.01
C TYR A 186 12.59 -11.80 3.75
N GLU A 187 13.66 -11.13 3.31
CA GLU A 187 14.06 -9.85 3.90
C GLU A 187 12.99 -8.77 3.78
N LEU A 188 12.24 -8.77 2.68
CA LEU A 188 11.11 -7.86 2.49
C LEU A 188 9.95 -8.21 3.42
N MET A 189 9.67 -9.51 3.63
CA MET A 189 8.65 -9.96 4.58
C MET A 189 8.93 -9.46 6.00
N ASP A 190 10.15 -9.70 6.49
CA ASP A 190 10.59 -9.22 7.81
C ASP A 190 10.49 -7.70 7.91
N PHE A 191 10.87 -7.01 6.83
CA PHE A 191 10.74 -5.57 6.75
C PHE A 191 9.29 -5.10 6.83
N ILE A 192 8.35 -5.72 6.09
CA ILE A 192 6.91 -5.38 6.11
C ILE A 192 6.32 -5.58 7.51
N VAL A 193 6.66 -6.69 8.18
CA VAL A 193 6.22 -6.97 9.55
C VAL A 193 6.78 -5.91 10.51
N SER A 194 8.08 -5.59 10.42
CA SER A 194 8.71 -4.56 11.25
C SER A 194 8.07 -3.18 11.07
N VAL A 195 7.70 -2.83 9.85
CA VAL A 195 7.00 -1.58 9.51
C VAL A 195 5.62 -1.53 10.17
N ARG A 196 4.81 -2.59 10.03
CA ARG A 196 3.50 -2.69 10.69
C ARG A 196 3.62 -2.45 12.20
N ASP A 197 4.56 -3.14 12.84
CA ASP A 197 4.72 -3.10 14.30
C ASP A 197 5.26 -1.74 14.79
N LYS A 198 6.24 -1.20 14.07
CA LYS A 198 6.87 0.08 14.42
C LYS A 198 5.94 1.27 14.24
N PHE A 199 5.22 1.31 13.13
CA PHE A 199 4.34 2.44 12.78
C PHE A 199 2.88 2.24 13.24
N LYS A 200 2.56 1.09 13.84
CA LYS A 200 1.21 0.76 14.33
C LYS A 200 0.13 0.91 13.26
N ILE A 201 0.45 0.53 12.03
CA ILE A 201 -0.45 0.59 10.88
C ILE A 201 -1.03 -0.77 10.53
N CYS A 202 -2.09 -0.78 9.72
CA CYS A 202 -2.52 -1.99 9.04
C CYS A 202 -1.98 -2.04 7.61
N ILE A 203 -1.94 -3.24 7.04
CA ILE A 203 -1.44 -3.46 5.69
C ILE A 203 -2.46 -4.28 4.91
N LEU A 204 -2.79 -3.84 3.70
CA LEU A 204 -3.50 -4.63 2.72
C LEU A 204 -2.55 -4.94 1.57
N LEU A 205 -2.33 -6.22 1.31
CA LEU A 205 -1.29 -6.73 0.41
C LEU A 205 -1.92 -7.45 -0.77
N ILE A 206 -1.60 -7.07 -2.01
CA ILE A 206 -1.79 -7.93 -3.18
C ILE A 206 -0.49 -8.68 -3.41
N GLU A 207 -0.55 -10.00 -3.48
CA GLU A 207 0.58 -10.87 -3.82
C GLU A 207 0.11 -12.15 -4.50
N HIS A 208 1.01 -12.72 -5.31
CA HIS A 208 0.84 -14.01 -5.95
C HIS A 208 1.93 -15.02 -5.50
N HIS A 209 2.95 -14.57 -4.78
CA HIS A 209 3.96 -15.43 -4.15
C HIS A 209 3.40 -16.00 -2.85
N MET A 210 2.94 -17.26 -2.90
CA MET A 210 2.31 -17.91 -1.74
C MET A 210 3.20 -17.91 -0.50
N GLN A 211 4.53 -18.01 -0.63
CA GLN A 211 5.45 -17.95 0.52
C GLN A 211 5.33 -16.64 1.29
N VAL A 212 5.22 -15.50 0.58
CA VAL A 212 5.04 -14.18 1.19
C VAL A 212 3.69 -14.13 1.90
N VAL A 213 2.63 -14.48 1.19
CA VAL A 213 1.25 -14.43 1.71
C VAL A 213 1.10 -15.29 2.96
N MET A 214 1.56 -16.54 2.90
CA MET A 214 1.47 -17.49 4.02
C MET A 214 2.35 -17.10 5.21
N GLY A 215 3.45 -16.37 4.96
CA GLY A 215 4.41 -16.00 5.99
C GLY A 215 4.03 -14.79 6.83
N ILE A 216 3.31 -13.82 6.26
CA ILE A 216 3.04 -12.55 6.96
C ILE A 216 1.56 -12.17 7.09
N CYS A 217 0.66 -12.72 6.26
CA CYS A 217 -0.76 -12.39 6.35
C CYS A 217 -1.43 -13.15 7.49
N THR A 218 -2.29 -12.45 8.24
CA THR A 218 -3.13 -13.05 9.28
C THR A 218 -4.44 -13.57 8.70
N ARG A 219 -4.92 -12.94 7.62
CA ARG A 219 -6.15 -13.27 6.94
C ARG A 219 -6.04 -12.99 5.44
N LEU A 220 -6.75 -13.77 4.64
CA LEU A 220 -6.77 -13.67 3.19
C LEU A 220 -8.20 -13.52 2.68
N TYR A 221 -8.35 -12.72 1.64
CA TYR A 221 -9.49 -12.69 0.75
C TYR A 221 -9.06 -13.20 -0.61
N VAL A 222 -9.84 -14.09 -1.19
CA VAL A 222 -9.57 -14.66 -2.51
C VAL A 222 -10.57 -14.11 -3.51
N LEU A 223 -10.07 -13.41 -4.52
CA LEU A 223 -10.86 -12.93 -5.64
C LEU A 223 -10.72 -13.87 -6.82
N ASP A 224 -11.85 -14.12 -7.48
CA ASP A 224 -11.90 -14.77 -8.79
C ASP A 224 -12.99 -14.12 -9.64
N TYR A 225 -12.67 -13.77 -10.90
CA TYR A 225 -13.58 -13.04 -11.82
C TYR A 225 -14.33 -11.87 -11.17
N GLY A 226 -13.66 -11.11 -10.30
CA GLY A 226 -14.22 -9.95 -9.61
C GLY A 226 -15.08 -10.26 -8.40
N VAL A 227 -15.25 -11.52 -8.02
CA VAL A 227 -16.06 -11.97 -6.88
C VAL A 227 -15.16 -12.51 -5.78
N THR A 228 -15.47 -12.22 -4.51
CA THR A 228 -14.81 -12.85 -3.37
C THR A 228 -15.32 -14.28 -3.19
N ILE A 229 -14.48 -15.28 -3.47
CA ILE A 229 -14.84 -16.70 -3.40
C ILE A 229 -14.51 -17.36 -2.06
N ALA A 230 -13.58 -16.77 -1.29
CA ALA A 230 -13.20 -17.27 0.04
C ALA A 230 -12.60 -16.17 0.90
N GLU A 231 -12.78 -16.32 2.22
CA GLU A 231 -12.11 -15.56 3.27
C GLU A 231 -11.68 -16.54 4.38
N GLY A 232 -10.52 -16.34 4.98
CA GLY A 232 -10.02 -17.16 6.08
C GLY A 232 -8.55 -16.94 6.37
N THR A 233 -8.04 -17.71 7.32
CA THR A 233 -6.60 -17.78 7.60
C THR A 233 -5.84 -18.39 6.42
N PRO A 234 -4.53 -18.12 6.27
CA PRO A 234 -3.72 -18.73 5.23
C PRO A 234 -3.87 -20.25 5.16
N THR A 235 -3.91 -20.93 6.31
CA THR A 235 -4.04 -22.39 6.39
C THR A 235 -5.41 -22.89 5.91
N GLU A 236 -6.48 -22.16 6.18
CA GLU A 236 -7.84 -22.48 5.71
C GLU A 236 -7.95 -22.28 4.20
N ILE A 237 -7.44 -21.18 3.70
CA ILE A 237 -7.43 -20.84 2.27
C ILE A 237 -6.65 -21.88 1.45
N GLN A 238 -5.50 -22.33 1.94
CA GLN A 238 -4.69 -23.36 1.26
C GLN A 238 -5.44 -24.69 1.06
N LYS A 239 -6.40 -25.01 1.95
CA LYS A 239 -7.19 -26.25 1.92
C LYS A 239 -8.57 -26.07 1.26
N ASN A 240 -8.91 -24.85 0.87
CA ASN A 240 -10.23 -24.56 0.32
C ASN A 240 -10.32 -25.03 -1.14
N GLN A 241 -11.21 -25.99 -1.42
CA GLN A 241 -11.35 -26.58 -2.74
C GLN A 241 -11.69 -25.54 -3.82
N LYS A 242 -12.56 -24.57 -3.54
CA LYS A 242 -12.91 -23.50 -4.49
C LYS A 242 -11.69 -22.66 -4.88
N VAL A 243 -10.79 -22.42 -3.92
CA VAL A 243 -9.55 -21.68 -4.18
C VAL A 243 -8.60 -22.51 -5.04
N ILE A 244 -8.45 -23.79 -4.73
CA ILE A 244 -7.60 -24.71 -5.49
C ILE A 244 -8.10 -24.76 -6.95
N ASP A 245 -9.39 -24.94 -7.16
CA ASP A 245 -10.02 -25.03 -8.48
C ASP A 245 -9.81 -23.72 -9.28
N ALA A 246 -9.99 -22.56 -8.65
CA ALA A 246 -9.76 -21.25 -9.27
C ALA A 246 -8.31 -21.05 -9.75
N TYR A 247 -7.32 -21.58 -9.02
CA TYR A 247 -5.91 -21.51 -9.42
C TYR A 247 -5.49 -22.56 -10.45
N LEU A 248 -6.16 -23.71 -10.47
CA LEU A 248 -5.92 -24.78 -11.44
C LEU A 248 -6.69 -24.60 -12.75
N GLY A 249 -7.64 -23.67 -12.79
CA GLY A 249 -8.49 -23.43 -13.96
C GLY A 249 -9.45 -24.60 -14.23
N VAL A 250 -9.85 -25.34 -13.21
CA VAL A 250 -10.85 -26.41 -13.30
C VAL A 250 -12.22 -25.74 -13.18
N GLU A 251 -12.98 -25.71 -14.29
CA GLU A 251 -14.39 -25.32 -14.34
C GLU A 251 -15.32 -26.44 -13.83
#